data_b1cd2b2b4cfc9617b20e08be45c1b63a
#
_entry.id   b1cd2b2b4cfc9617b20e08be45c1b63a
#
_cell.length_a   1.000
_cell.length_b   1.000
_cell.length_c   1.000
_cell.angle_alpha   90.00
_cell.angle_beta   90.00
_cell.angle_gamma   90.00
#
_symmetry.space_group_name_H-M   'P 1'
#
loop_
_entity.id
_entity.type
_entity.pdbx_description
1 polymer ?
#
loop_
_entity_poly.entity_id
_entity_poly.type
_entity_poly.pdbx_seq_one_letter_code
_entity_poly.pdbx_strand_id
1 'polypeptide(L)'
;MKKLDYLWHLAKRTYTSYRAQPLNNSEQEEVSRILLPTELELWHRFPTEDQRHSYIVMKRFQDRMSSASPPQLRAALLHDIGKIAAPLSTTMRVVATFMGPRTAAFRAYHDHEEIGLQMLAGHSDLVTIQLLRDMYSAEANLLSIDNHSSNPVVAALIAADNI
;
A
#
# COMPACT_ATOMS: atom_id res chain seq x y z
N MET A 1 20.37 -15.76 7.37
CA MET A 1 19.80 -15.58 6.04
C MET A 1 18.64 -14.56 6.07
N LYS A 2 17.58 -14.75 6.83
CA LYS A 2 16.39 -13.85 6.82
C LYS A 2 16.65 -12.34 7.02
N LYS A 3 17.64 -11.91 7.81
CA LYS A 3 17.96 -10.48 8.02
C LYS A 3 18.64 -9.81 6.82
N LEU A 4 19.48 -10.53 6.08
CA LEU A 4 20.18 -10.01 4.90
C LEU A 4 19.20 -9.84 3.73
N ASP A 5 18.29 -10.80 3.54
CA ASP A 5 17.25 -10.75 2.52
C ASP A 5 16.30 -9.57 2.78
N TYR A 6 15.91 -9.35 4.05
CA TYR A 6 15.10 -8.21 4.46
C TYR A 6 15.79 -6.87 4.18
N LEU A 7 17.08 -6.75 4.52
CA LEU A 7 17.87 -5.55 4.24
C LEU A 7 18.02 -5.29 2.74
N TRP A 8 18.18 -6.34 1.95
CA TRP A 8 18.23 -6.24 0.49
C TRP A 8 16.90 -5.78 -0.12
N HIS A 9 15.78 -6.33 0.35
CA HIS A 9 14.46 -5.87 -0.05
C HIS A 9 14.20 -4.41 0.32
N LEU A 10 14.58 -4.01 1.53
CA LEU A 10 14.46 -2.62 1.98
C LEU A 10 15.33 -1.68 1.14
N ALA A 11 16.56 -2.04 0.85
CA ALA A 11 17.47 -1.27 0.01
C ALA A 11 16.94 -1.13 -1.43
N LYS A 12 16.37 -2.21 -1.98
CA LYS A 12 15.75 -2.21 -3.32
C LYS A 12 14.51 -1.31 -3.37
N ARG A 13 13.61 -1.40 -2.38
CA ARG A 13 12.44 -0.49 -2.27
C ARG A 13 12.88 0.96 -2.15
N THR A 14 13.90 1.25 -1.33
CA THR A 14 14.47 2.60 -1.17
C THR A 14 15.03 3.13 -2.49
N TYR A 15 15.80 2.32 -3.21
CA TYR A 15 16.39 2.71 -4.48
C TYR A 15 15.33 2.95 -5.58
N THR A 16 14.30 2.10 -5.67
CA THR A 16 13.20 2.27 -6.63
C THR A 16 12.35 3.49 -6.29
N SER A 17 12.10 3.76 -5.01
CA SER A 17 11.39 4.97 -4.56
C SER A 17 12.15 6.25 -4.90
N TYR A 18 13.47 6.27 -4.73
CA TYR A 18 14.30 7.44 -5.03
C TYR A 18 14.30 7.82 -6.53
N ARG A 19 14.04 6.86 -7.43
CA ARG A 19 13.93 7.06 -8.88
C ARG A 19 12.50 7.05 -9.41
N ALA A 20 11.49 7.15 -8.54
CA ALA A 20 10.11 7.11 -8.95
C ALA A 20 9.80 8.29 -9.90
N GLN A 21 9.50 7.95 -11.14
CA GLN A 21 9.00 8.92 -12.12
C GLN A 21 7.49 9.15 -11.88
N PRO A 22 6.99 10.37 -12.06
CA PRO A 22 5.57 10.62 -12.04
C PRO A 22 4.83 9.70 -13.01
N LEU A 23 3.56 9.39 -12.71
CA LEU A 23 2.72 8.69 -13.66
C LEU A 23 2.55 9.54 -14.92
N ASN A 24 2.59 8.89 -16.08
CA ASN A 24 2.24 9.54 -17.34
C ASN A 24 0.71 9.72 -17.47
N ASN A 25 0.27 10.47 -18.49
CA ASN A 25 -1.15 10.81 -18.65
C ASN A 25 -2.05 9.56 -18.74
N SER A 26 -1.64 8.52 -19.48
CA SER A 26 -2.45 7.30 -19.64
C SER A 26 -2.55 6.50 -18.33
N GLU A 27 -1.49 6.47 -17.53
CA GLU A 27 -1.49 5.84 -16.21
C GLU A 27 -2.39 6.61 -15.22
N GLN A 28 -2.34 7.94 -15.25
CA GLN A 28 -3.23 8.79 -14.44
C GLN A 28 -4.70 8.62 -14.83
N GLU A 29 -5.00 8.54 -16.12
CA GLU A 29 -6.35 8.23 -16.61
C GLU A 29 -6.82 6.84 -16.18
N GLU A 30 -5.95 5.84 -16.18
CA GLU A 30 -6.30 4.50 -15.70
C GLU A 30 -6.68 4.54 -14.21
N VAL A 31 -5.89 5.20 -13.37
CA VAL A 31 -6.19 5.40 -11.95
C VAL A 31 -7.52 6.13 -11.75
N SER A 32 -7.76 7.22 -12.49
CA SER A 32 -8.98 8.02 -12.36
C SER A 32 -10.26 7.28 -12.79
N ARG A 33 -10.14 6.27 -13.67
CA ARG A 33 -11.29 5.40 -14.03
C ARG A 33 -11.59 4.34 -12.97
N ILE A 34 -10.61 3.98 -12.16
CA ILE A 34 -10.74 2.93 -11.14
C ILE A 34 -11.24 3.51 -9.82
N LEU A 35 -10.63 4.61 -9.37
CA LEU A 35 -10.94 5.24 -8.09
C LEU A 35 -12.28 6.01 -8.13
N LEU A 36 -12.99 6.01 -7.01
CA LEU A 36 -14.10 6.92 -6.79
C LEU A 36 -13.60 8.37 -6.70
N PRO A 37 -14.42 9.39 -7.01
CA PRO A 37 -13.95 10.78 -6.94
C PRO A 37 -13.30 11.17 -5.60
N THR A 38 -13.91 10.77 -4.49
CA THR A 38 -13.40 11.02 -3.13
C THR A 38 -12.11 10.25 -2.81
N GLU A 39 -11.98 9.03 -3.33
CA GLU A 39 -10.75 8.24 -3.23
C GLU A 39 -9.60 8.86 -4.05
N LEU A 40 -9.92 9.36 -5.25
CA LEU A 40 -8.97 10.02 -6.14
C LEU A 40 -8.41 11.30 -5.51
N GLU A 41 -9.25 12.10 -4.86
CA GLU A 41 -8.81 13.28 -4.11
C GLU A 41 -7.82 12.93 -3.00
N LEU A 42 -8.08 11.85 -2.25
CA LEU A 42 -7.14 11.36 -1.24
C LEU A 42 -5.86 10.82 -1.88
N TRP A 43 -5.98 10.04 -2.96
CA TRP A 43 -4.85 9.44 -3.66
C TRP A 43 -3.89 10.50 -4.26
N HIS A 44 -4.41 11.63 -4.74
CA HIS A 44 -3.59 12.75 -5.22
C HIS A 44 -2.74 13.41 -4.12
N ARG A 45 -3.03 13.17 -2.85
CA ARG A 45 -2.20 13.65 -1.73
C ARG A 45 -0.97 12.77 -1.47
N PHE A 46 -0.88 11.62 -2.10
CA PHE A 46 0.35 10.81 -2.06
C PHE A 46 1.52 11.57 -2.66
N PRO A 47 2.73 11.45 -2.08
CA PRO A 47 3.96 11.76 -2.77
C PRO A 47 4.10 10.98 -4.09
N THR A 48 4.86 11.52 -5.04
CA THR A 48 5.05 10.90 -6.37
C THR A 48 5.51 9.44 -6.30
N GLU A 49 6.41 9.13 -5.37
CA GLU A 49 6.90 7.78 -5.13
C GLU A 49 5.82 6.82 -4.65
N ASP A 50 4.90 7.28 -3.80
CA ASP A 50 3.80 6.45 -3.29
C ASP A 50 2.71 6.27 -4.36
N GLN A 51 2.44 7.31 -5.17
CA GLN A 51 1.57 7.18 -6.35
C GLN A 51 2.12 6.13 -7.33
N ARG A 52 3.40 6.20 -7.65
CA ARG A 52 4.06 5.23 -8.54
C ARG A 52 4.04 3.82 -7.94
N HIS A 53 4.32 3.68 -6.64
CA HIS A 53 4.28 2.40 -5.95
C HIS A 53 2.88 1.78 -5.99
N SER A 54 1.85 2.52 -5.59
CA SER A 54 0.46 2.03 -5.57
C SER A 54 -0.02 1.61 -6.97
N TYR A 55 0.35 2.36 -8.01
CA TYR A 55 0.06 1.99 -9.39
C TYR A 55 0.75 0.67 -9.80
N ILE A 56 2.02 0.50 -9.45
CA ILE A 56 2.77 -0.75 -9.73
C ILE A 56 2.13 -1.94 -8.99
N VAL A 57 1.75 -1.76 -7.73
CA VAL A 57 1.05 -2.80 -6.95
C VAL A 57 -0.27 -3.17 -7.62
N MET A 58 -1.07 -2.20 -8.06
CA MET A 58 -2.30 -2.44 -8.78
C MET A 58 -2.07 -3.23 -10.09
N LYS A 59 -1.06 -2.86 -10.90
CA LYS A 59 -0.73 -3.61 -12.14
C LYS A 59 -0.31 -5.05 -11.85
N ARG A 60 0.52 -5.28 -10.85
CA ARG A 60 0.91 -6.64 -10.42
C ARG A 60 -0.26 -7.46 -9.89
N PHE A 61 -1.19 -6.79 -9.20
CA PHE A 61 -2.41 -7.43 -8.76
C PHE A 61 -3.28 -7.84 -9.96
N GLN A 62 -3.44 -6.99 -10.99
CA GLN A 62 -4.13 -7.33 -12.23
C GLN A 62 -3.47 -8.52 -12.95
N ASP A 63 -2.15 -8.57 -12.99
CA ASP A 63 -1.42 -9.69 -13.61
C ASP A 63 -1.72 -11.04 -12.92
N ARG A 64 -1.97 -11.02 -11.60
CA ARG A 64 -2.34 -12.21 -10.82
C ARG A 64 -3.83 -12.53 -10.86
N MET A 65 -4.66 -11.51 -11.01
CA MET A 65 -6.12 -11.57 -10.95
C MET A 65 -6.71 -10.90 -12.19
N SER A 66 -6.68 -11.59 -13.32
CA SER A 66 -7.10 -11.06 -14.63
C SER A 66 -8.57 -10.63 -14.70
N SER A 67 -9.41 -11.13 -13.80
CA SER A 67 -10.82 -10.76 -13.64
C SER A 67 -11.08 -9.89 -12.40
N ALA A 68 -10.08 -9.12 -11.96
CA ALA A 68 -10.20 -8.26 -10.80
C ALA A 68 -11.36 -7.26 -10.94
N SER A 69 -12.20 -7.19 -9.91
CA SER A 69 -13.30 -6.23 -9.84
C SER A 69 -12.82 -4.82 -9.48
N PRO A 70 -13.59 -3.75 -9.79
CA PRO A 70 -13.20 -2.40 -9.41
C PRO A 70 -12.87 -2.21 -7.92
N PRO A 71 -13.62 -2.75 -6.94
CA PRO A 71 -13.23 -2.67 -5.52
C PRO A 71 -11.88 -3.31 -5.21
N GLN A 72 -11.52 -4.40 -5.87
CA GLN A 72 -10.25 -5.08 -5.69
C GLN A 72 -9.07 -4.25 -6.23
N LEU A 73 -9.26 -3.59 -7.39
CA LEU A 73 -8.27 -2.66 -7.95
C LEU A 73 -8.11 -1.41 -7.07
N ARG A 74 -9.22 -0.90 -6.51
CA ARG A 74 -9.18 0.19 -5.54
C ARG A 74 -8.40 -0.18 -4.30
N ALA A 75 -8.62 -1.38 -3.74
CA ALA A 75 -7.85 -1.86 -2.61
C ALA A 75 -6.34 -1.87 -2.90
N ALA A 76 -5.92 -2.33 -4.10
CA ALA A 76 -4.52 -2.31 -4.50
C ALA A 76 -3.94 -0.89 -4.63
N LEU A 77 -4.73 0.10 -5.11
CA LEU A 77 -4.30 1.50 -5.22
C LEU A 77 -4.25 2.22 -3.87
N LEU A 78 -5.06 1.80 -2.90
CA LEU A 78 -5.29 2.51 -1.64
C LEU A 78 -4.64 1.84 -0.42
N HIS A 79 -3.94 0.70 -0.60
CA HIS A 79 -3.40 -0.09 0.51
C HIS A 79 -2.49 0.70 1.47
N ASP A 80 -1.83 1.71 0.96
CA ASP A 80 -0.89 2.56 1.69
C ASP A 80 -1.44 3.97 2.01
N ILE A 81 -2.75 4.23 1.80
CA ILE A 81 -3.31 5.60 1.83
C ILE A 81 -3.06 6.33 3.16
N GLY A 82 -2.98 5.62 4.25
CA GLY A 82 -2.68 6.19 5.56
C GLY A 82 -1.29 6.82 5.69
N LYS A 83 -0.35 6.51 4.79
CA LYS A 83 0.98 7.15 4.74
C LYS A 83 0.91 8.66 4.49
N ILE A 84 -0.20 9.18 3.95
CA ILE A 84 -0.45 10.61 3.80
C ILE A 84 -0.43 11.34 5.16
N ALA A 85 -0.89 10.69 6.22
CA ALA A 85 -0.93 11.28 7.56
C ALA A 85 0.47 11.42 8.21
N ALA A 86 1.45 10.67 7.73
CA ALA A 86 2.85 10.73 8.17
C ALA A 86 3.80 10.70 6.97
N PRO A 87 3.89 11.81 6.22
CA PRO A 87 4.74 11.90 5.03
C PRO A 87 6.22 11.91 5.44
N LEU A 88 6.78 10.75 5.70
CA LEU A 88 8.21 10.58 5.94
C LEU A 88 8.95 10.50 4.60
N SER A 89 10.10 11.17 4.48
CA SER A 89 11.01 10.95 3.37
C SER A 89 11.45 9.48 3.34
N THR A 90 11.85 8.98 2.17
CA THR A 90 12.31 7.59 2.01
C THR A 90 13.38 7.21 3.03
N THR A 91 14.34 8.11 3.30
CA THR A 91 15.37 7.90 4.32
C THR A 91 14.78 7.78 5.72
N MET A 92 13.80 8.63 6.07
CA MET A 92 13.15 8.61 7.39
C MET A 92 12.24 7.40 7.57
N ARG A 93 11.65 6.84 6.50
CA ARG A 93 10.90 5.56 6.53
C ARG A 93 11.83 4.40 6.91
N VAL A 94 13.04 4.36 6.33
CA VAL A 94 14.06 3.37 6.71
C VAL A 94 14.43 3.53 8.19
N VAL A 95 14.70 4.76 8.65
CA VAL A 95 15.00 5.03 10.06
C VAL A 95 13.85 4.61 10.97
N ALA A 96 12.60 4.92 10.62
CA ALA A 96 11.41 4.54 11.40
C ALA A 96 11.28 3.02 11.54
N THR A 97 11.56 2.27 10.47
CA THR A 97 11.54 0.79 10.49
C THR A 97 12.53 0.21 11.51
N PHE A 98 13.72 0.83 11.67
CA PHE A 98 14.72 0.36 12.64
C PHE A 98 14.50 0.87 14.06
N MET A 99 14.01 2.11 14.21
CA MET A 99 13.89 2.77 15.52
C MET A 99 12.54 2.52 16.20
N GLY A 100 11.54 2.03 15.47
CA GLY A 100 10.18 1.83 15.98
C GLY A 100 9.44 3.15 16.27
N PRO A 101 8.28 3.10 16.95
CA PRO A 101 7.34 4.21 17.10
C PRO A 101 7.75 5.23 18.19
N ARG A 102 8.94 5.82 18.07
CA ARG A 102 9.51 6.72 19.11
C ARG A 102 9.01 8.16 19.03
N THR A 103 8.56 8.63 17.86
CA THR A 103 8.00 9.97 17.66
C THR A 103 6.55 9.88 17.19
N ALA A 104 5.80 10.99 17.23
CA ALA A 104 4.43 11.02 16.70
C ALA A 104 4.39 10.66 15.22
N ALA A 105 5.35 11.16 14.42
CA ALA A 105 5.45 10.83 12.99
C ALA A 105 5.80 9.35 12.76
N PHE A 106 6.66 8.76 13.59
CA PHE A 106 7.01 7.34 13.50
C PHE A 106 5.85 6.44 13.95
N ARG A 107 5.08 6.85 14.97
CA ARG A 107 3.85 6.14 15.36
C ARG A 107 2.83 6.16 14.22
N ALA A 108 2.54 7.33 13.65
CA ALA A 108 1.62 7.44 12.53
C ALA A 108 2.08 6.63 11.31
N TYR A 109 3.39 6.48 11.08
CA TYR A 109 3.92 5.62 10.03
C TYR A 109 3.71 4.12 10.34
N HIS A 110 3.81 3.70 11.59
CA HIS A 110 3.53 2.33 12.00
C HIS A 110 2.02 2.03 12.06
N ASP A 111 1.21 3.05 12.31
CA ASP A 111 -0.25 2.93 12.44
C ASP A 111 -0.98 3.29 11.12
N HIS A 112 -0.23 3.42 9.99
CA HIS A 112 -0.80 3.93 8.72
C HIS A 112 -1.95 3.07 8.17
N GLU A 113 -1.97 1.78 8.45
CA GLU A 113 -3.04 0.87 8.04
C GLU A 113 -4.38 1.28 8.67
N GLU A 114 -4.41 1.42 9.98
CA GLU A 114 -5.62 1.86 10.71
C GLU A 114 -6.02 3.29 10.33
N ILE A 115 -5.05 4.20 10.21
CA ILE A 115 -5.28 5.57 9.76
C ILE A 115 -5.87 5.56 8.34
N GLY A 116 -5.36 4.70 7.44
CA GLY A 116 -5.87 4.53 6.09
C GLY A 116 -7.34 4.10 6.07
N LEU A 117 -7.71 3.12 6.89
CA LEU A 117 -9.11 2.69 7.04
C LEU A 117 -10.01 3.81 7.53
N GLN A 118 -9.55 4.60 8.49
CA GLN A 118 -10.29 5.77 9.01
C GLN A 118 -10.44 6.85 7.94
N MET A 119 -9.42 7.13 7.14
CA MET A 119 -9.47 8.10 6.04
C MET A 119 -10.44 7.67 4.93
N LEU A 120 -10.57 6.36 4.67
CA LEU A 120 -11.47 5.80 3.67
C LEU A 120 -12.92 5.66 4.18
N ALA A 121 -13.13 5.72 5.48
CA ALA A 121 -14.47 5.63 6.07
C ALA A 121 -15.37 6.75 5.54
N GLY A 122 -16.48 6.40 4.85
CA GLY A 122 -17.38 7.34 4.20
C GLY A 122 -16.90 7.90 2.85
N HIS A 123 -15.71 7.55 2.41
CA HIS A 123 -15.12 7.99 1.13
C HIS A 123 -14.95 6.85 0.11
N SER A 124 -14.95 5.60 0.57
CA SER A 124 -14.79 4.40 -0.23
C SER A 124 -15.98 3.44 -0.04
N ASP A 125 -16.09 2.44 -0.92
CA ASP A 125 -17.09 1.40 -0.78
C ASP A 125 -16.70 0.34 0.27
N LEU A 126 -17.70 -0.32 0.83
CA LEU A 126 -17.51 -1.27 1.93
C LEU A 126 -16.68 -2.49 1.51
N VAL A 127 -16.70 -2.89 0.24
CA VAL A 127 -15.94 -4.05 -0.25
C VAL A 127 -14.46 -3.70 -0.28
N THR A 128 -14.10 -2.52 -0.79
CA THR A 128 -12.71 -2.00 -0.78
C THR A 128 -12.17 -1.92 0.65
N ILE A 129 -12.95 -1.33 1.58
CA ILE A 129 -12.55 -1.20 2.99
C ILE A 129 -12.36 -2.57 3.64
N GLN A 130 -13.26 -3.53 3.38
CA GLN A 130 -13.17 -4.87 3.94
C GLN A 130 -11.93 -5.61 3.41
N LEU A 131 -11.64 -5.51 2.12
CA LEU A 131 -10.43 -6.11 1.52
C LEU A 131 -9.14 -5.57 2.15
N LEU A 132 -9.07 -4.26 2.39
CA LEU A 132 -7.92 -3.64 3.06
C LEU A 132 -7.79 -4.13 4.50
N ARG A 133 -8.89 -4.20 5.24
CA ARG A 133 -8.90 -4.74 6.62
C ARG A 133 -8.43 -6.20 6.66
N ASP A 134 -8.90 -7.02 5.73
CA ASP A 134 -8.51 -8.43 5.64
C ASP A 134 -7.04 -8.57 5.26
N MET A 135 -6.52 -7.72 4.36
CA MET A 135 -5.11 -7.67 3.97
C MET A 135 -4.23 -7.34 5.18
N TYR A 136 -4.49 -6.26 5.90
CA TYR A 136 -3.72 -5.84 7.07
C TYR A 136 -3.77 -6.88 8.19
N SER A 137 -4.94 -7.47 8.44
CA SER A 137 -5.08 -8.55 9.41
C SER A 137 -4.26 -9.80 9.02
N ALA A 138 -4.22 -10.14 7.74
CA ALA A 138 -3.44 -11.25 7.24
C ALA A 138 -1.92 -10.98 7.34
N GLU A 139 -1.47 -9.76 7.04
CA GLU A 139 -0.06 -9.35 7.18
C GLU A 139 0.39 -9.37 8.64
N ALA A 140 -0.41 -8.87 9.57
CA ALA A 140 -0.13 -8.96 11.00
C ALA A 140 -0.01 -10.42 11.48
N ASN A 141 -0.83 -11.33 10.94
CA ASN A 141 -0.80 -12.76 11.28
C ASN A 141 0.37 -13.52 10.61
N LEU A 142 0.90 -13.05 9.47
CA LEU A 142 2.11 -13.62 8.84
C LEU A 142 3.36 -13.44 9.70
N LEU A 143 3.37 -12.47 10.61
CA LEU A 143 4.41 -12.28 11.62
C LEU A 143 4.29 -13.27 12.80
N SER A 144 3.13 -13.87 12.99
CA SER A 144 2.86 -14.96 13.94
C SER A 144 2.67 -16.27 13.15
N ILE A 145 3.64 -17.17 13.25
CA ILE A 145 3.77 -18.51 12.66
C ILE A 145 2.39 -19.15 12.33
N ASP A 146 2.16 -19.51 11.06
CA ASP A 146 1.08 -20.37 10.54
C ASP A 146 -0.27 -19.75 10.15
N ASN A 147 -0.34 -18.78 9.23
CA ASN A 147 -1.59 -18.68 8.46
C ASN A 147 -1.41 -17.98 7.12
N HIS A 148 -1.48 -18.74 6.04
CA HIS A 148 -1.76 -18.22 4.71
C HIS A 148 -3.22 -17.77 4.68
N SER A 149 -3.48 -16.53 4.25
CA SER A 149 -4.87 -16.07 4.06
C SER A 149 -5.60 -17.07 3.15
N SER A 150 -6.73 -17.58 3.61
CA SER A 150 -7.58 -18.50 2.82
C SER A 150 -8.29 -17.74 1.67
N ASN A 151 -8.31 -16.41 1.70
CA ASN A 151 -8.89 -15.58 0.65
C ASN A 151 -7.85 -15.34 -0.47
N PRO A 152 -8.06 -15.89 -1.69
CA PRO A 152 -7.11 -15.77 -2.79
C PRO A 152 -6.90 -14.31 -3.24
N VAL A 153 -7.89 -13.44 -3.08
CA VAL A 153 -7.78 -12.01 -3.40
C VAL A 153 -6.82 -11.33 -2.44
N VAL A 154 -6.96 -11.58 -1.14
CA VAL A 154 -6.07 -11.03 -0.09
C VAL A 154 -4.65 -11.55 -0.29
N ALA A 155 -4.47 -12.84 -0.56
CA ALA A 155 -3.16 -13.40 -0.84
C ALA A 155 -2.51 -12.77 -2.09
N ALA A 156 -3.30 -12.49 -3.14
CA ALA A 156 -2.81 -11.81 -4.34
C ALA A 156 -2.44 -10.33 -4.08
N LEU A 157 -3.21 -9.61 -3.23
CA LEU A 157 -2.88 -8.24 -2.83
C LEU A 157 -1.54 -8.19 -2.08
N ILE A 158 -1.37 -9.02 -1.06
CA ILE A 158 -0.12 -9.13 -0.30
C ILE A 158 1.05 -9.48 -1.22
N ALA A 159 0.86 -10.47 -2.11
CA ALA A 159 1.90 -10.87 -3.06
C ALA A 159 2.21 -9.80 -4.12
N ALA A 160 1.30 -8.87 -4.41
CA ALA A 160 1.52 -7.75 -5.31
C ALA A 160 2.35 -6.63 -4.67
N ASP A 161 2.19 -6.38 -3.37
CA ASP A 161 2.99 -5.41 -2.62
C ASP A 161 4.39 -5.94 -2.30
N ASN A 162 4.53 -7.24 -2.01
CA ASN A 162 5.82 -7.86 -1.73
C ASN A 162 6.68 -7.96 -3.01
N ILE A 163 7.83 -7.29 -3.01
CA ILE A 163 8.78 -7.23 -4.14
C ILE A 163 10.00 -8.11 -3.85
#